data_fd9cc6366d9b53f4d51012c1529ff796
#
_entry.id   fd9cc6366d9b53f4d51012c1529ff796
#
_cell.length_a   1.000
_cell.length_b   1.000
_cell.length_c   1.000
_cell.angle_alpha   90.00
_cell.angle_beta   90.00
_cell.angle_gamma   90.00
#
_symmetry.space_group_name_H-M   'P 1'
#
loop_
_entity.id
_entity.type
_entity.pdbx_description
1 polymer ?
#
loop_
_entity_poly.entity_id
_entity_poly.type
_entity_poly.pdbx_seq_one_letter_code
_entity_poly.pdbx_strand_id
1 'polypeptide(L)'
;MSGSIDERQLAVARVYAQALLGLADRQGEVDEILEQLEQLSSLMDQAPALENFLGSPLVQEESRKAELEKLFRGRASDLLVDTLQVMNRKGRLGLIRALVVAYRAEYEELKGRIDVRVTTAVPLSASLRQRLRVVTSEVTGKEAQLVEKVDQSILGGMILRIGDRKIDTSIAKEIRQLNEQMVERASRELYGGI
;
A
#
# COMPACT_ATOMS: atom_id res chain seq x y z
N MET A 1 6.95 -6.29 15.23
CA MET A 1 5.59 -6.76 14.91
C MET A 1 4.94 -5.64 14.12
N SER A 2 4.92 -5.75 12.80
CA SER A 2 4.29 -4.75 11.91
C SER A 2 2.77 -4.89 12.09
N GLY A 3 2.16 -4.04 12.89
CA GLY A 3 0.71 -4.00 13.05
C GLY A 3 0.08 -3.72 11.67
N SER A 4 -0.89 -4.53 11.27
CA SER A 4 -1.68 -4.24 10.07
C SER A 4 -2.33 -2.88 10.25
N ILE A 5 -2.07 -1.96 9.32
CA ILE A 5 -2.70 -0.64 9.31
C ILE A 5 -4.20 -0.86 9.18
N ASP A 6 -4.98 -0.36 10.13
CA ASP A 6 -6.45 -0.46 10.13
C ASP A 6 -7.02 0.46 9.02
N GLU A 7 -8.11 0.02 8.36
CA GLU A 7 -8.81 0.80 7.35
C GLU A 7 -9.21 2.20 7.83
N ARG A 8 -9.59 2.32 9.11
CA ARG A 8 -9.93 3.61 9.72
C ARG A 8 -8.72 4.54 9.82
N GLN A 9 -7.57 3.99 10.19
CA GLN A 9 -6.31 4.74 10.23
C GLN A 9 -5.92 5.21 8.84
N LEU A 10 -6.05 4.34 7.84
CA LEU A 10 -5.75 4.66 6.45
C LEU A 10 -6.69 5.75 5.91
N ALA A 11 -8.00 5.68 6.19
CA ALA A 11 -8.96 6.70 5.78
C ALA A 11 -8.62 8.09 6.35
N VAL A 12 -8.24 8.15 7.62
CA VAL A 12 -7.81 9.42 8.25
C VAL A 12 -6.48 9.91 7.65
N ALA A 13 -5.52 9.01 7.45
CA ALA A 13 -4.21 9.34 6.88
C ALA A 13 -4.35 9.85 5.44
N ARG A 14 -5.30 9.32 4.67
CA ARG A 14 -5.58 9.74 3.30
C ARG A 14 -5.91 11.22 3.19
N VAL A 15 -6.66 11.78 4.12
CA VAL A 15 -6.99 13.21 4.14
C VAL A 15 -5.73 14.07 4.26
N TYR A 16 -4.78 13.65 5.11
CA TYR A 16 -3.49 14.34 5.23
C TYR A 16 -2.62 14.14 4.00
N ALA A 17 -2.61 12.94 3.44
CA ALA A 17 -1.86 12.61 2.23
C ALA A 17 -2.32 13.45 1.04
N GLN A 18 -3.62 13.57 0.81
CA GLN A 18 -4.20 14.39 -0.26
C GLN A 18 -3.86 15.87 -0.10
N ALA A 19 -3.98 16.39 1.13
CA ALA A 19 -3.64 17.78 1.42
C ALA A 19 -2.13 18.03 1.19
N LEU A 20 -1.26 17.14 1.68
CA LEU A 20 0.18 17.22 1.51
C LEU A 20 0.58 17.13 0.03
N LEU A 21 0.00 16.16 -0.71
CA LEU A 21 0.26 15.98 -2.14
C LEU A 21 -0.18 17.21 -2.95
N GLY A 22 -1.35 17.77 -2.65
CA GLY A 22 -1.84 18.97 -3.34
C GLY A 22 -0.98 20.22 -3.08
N LEU A 23 -0.35 20.33 -1.92
CA LEU A 23 0.60 21.39 -1.62
C LEU A 23 1.97 21.12 -2.28
N ALA A 24 2.46 19.88 -2.19
CA ALA A 24 3.70 19.45 -2.82
C ALA A 24 3.66 19.60 -4.35
N ASP A 25 2.53 19.32 -4.99
CA ASP A 25 2.33 19.49 -6.44
C ASP A 25 2.47 20.96 -6.85
N ARG A 26 1.91 21.89 -6.07
CA ARG A 26 2.05 23.34 -6.32
C ARG A 26 3.47 23.86 -6.16
N GLN A 27 4.26 23.22 -5.29
CA GLN A 27 5.66 23.59 -5.02
C GLN A 27 6.65 22.82 -5.90
N GLY A 28 6.21 21.78 -6.61
CA GLY A 28 7.07 20.91 -7.41
C GLY A 28 7.88 19.91 -6.57
N GLU A 29 7.47 19.65 -5.32
CA GLU A 29 8.19 18.82 -4.34
C GLU A 29 7.61 17.42 -4.17
N VAL A 30 6.72 16.98 -5.06
CA VAL A 30 5.96 15.71 -4.92
C VAL A 30 6.86 14.50 -4.75
N ASP A 31 7.92 14.40 -5.56
CA ASP A 31 8.88 13.29 -5.53
C ASP A 31 9.76 13.36 -4.27
N GLU A 32 10.19 14.57 -3.88
CA GLU A 32 11.00 14.80 -2.69
C GLU A 32 10.24 14.44 -1.40
N ILE A 33 8.98 14.84 -1.28
CA ILE A 33 8.13 14.49 -0.13
C ILE A 33 7.94 12.98 -0.02
N LEU A 34 7.75 12.27 -1.14
CA LEU A 34 7.65 10.81 -1.12
C LEU A 34 8.93 10.17 -0.58
N GLU A 35 10.08 10.60 -1.09
CA GLU A 35 11.38 10.10 -0.63
C GLU A 35 11.59 10.35 0.86
N GLN A 36 11.30 11.55 1.34
CA GLN A 36 11.43 11.92 2.76
C GLN A 36 10.49 11.12 3.66
N LEU A 37 9.26 10.86 3.22
CA LEU A 37 8.31 10.00 3.94
C LEU A 37 8.80 8.55 4.03
N GLU A 38 9.42 8.02 2.98
CA GLU A 38 10.01 6.69 2.97
C GLU A 38 11.24 6.60 3.88
N GLN A 39 12.09 7.64 3.86
CA GLN A 39 13.22 7.76 4.77
C GLN A 39 12.76 7.81 6.24
N LEU A 40 11.69 8.57 6.53
CA LEU A 40 11.09 8.62 7.86
C LEU A 40 10.57 7.25 8.30
N SER A 41 9.90 6.52 7.40
CA SER A 41 9.44 5.15 7.68
C SER A 41 10.61 4.21 7.98
N SER A 42 11.67 4.27 7.18
CA SER A 42 12.89 3.49 7.40
C SER A 42 13.58 3.84 8.72
N LEU A 43 13.62 5.12 9.08
CA LEU A 43 14.16 5.57 10.36
C LEU A 43 13.38 5.01 11.55
N MET A 44 12.04 4.96 11.44
CA MET A 44 11.19 4.36 12.48
C MET A 44 11.40 2.85 12.60
N ASP A 45 11.72 2.15 11.48
CA ASP A 45 12.08 0.73 11.51
C ASP A 45 13.41 0.47 12.23
N GLN A 46 14.39 1.38 12.03
CA GLN A 46 15.71 1.30 12.67
C GLN A 46 15.69 1.75 14.14
N ALA A 47 14.80 2.67 14.48
CA ALA A 47 14.68 3.27 15.80
C ALA A 47 13.23 3.19 16.33
N PRO A 48 12.76 2.04 16.84
CA PRO A 48 11.40 1.88 17.37
C PRO A 48 11.07 2.85 18.51
N ALA A 49 12.08 3.36 19.21
CA ALA A 49 11.94 4.38 20.24
C ALA A 49 11.36 5.70 19.67
N LEU A 50 11.72 6.05 18.43
CA LEU A 50 11.17 7.23 17.75
C LEU A 50 9.67 7.05 17.47
N GLU A 51 9.27 5.90 16.96
CA GLU A 51 7.85 5.60 16.71
C GLU A 51 7.03 5.65 18.00
N ASN A 52 7.54 5.04 19.07
CA ASN A 52 6.92 5.08 20.39
C ASN A 52 6.81 6.51 20.94
N PHE A 53 7.84 7.33 20.79
CA PHE A 53 7.83 8.73 21.20
C PHE A 53 6.76 9.53 20.44
N LEU A 54 6.72 9.40 19.11
CA LEU A 54 5.77 10.11 18.26
C LEU A 54 4.32 9.68 18.51
N GLY A 55 4.09 8.37 18.73
CA GLY A 55 2.76 7.80 18.92
C GLY A 55 2.25 7.82 20.37
N SER A 56 3.11 8.08 21.37
CA SER A 56 2.73 7.99 22.78
C SER A 56 1.80 9.11 23.22
N PRO A 57 0.65 8.80 23.80
CA PRO A 57 -0.24 9.81 24.38
C PRO A 57 0.32 10.43 25.67
N LEU A 58 1.35 9.83 26.25
CA LEU A 58 1.98 10.32 27.49
C LEU A 58 2.95 11.48 27.25
N VAL A 59 3.42 11.67 26.02
CA VAL A 59 4.30 12.79 25.66
C VAL A 59 3.45 14.01 25.36
N GLN A 60 3.80 15.13 25.99
CA GLN A 60 3.10 16.40 25.76
C GLN A 60 3.29 16.90 24.32
N GLU A 61 2.26 17.53 23.77
CA GLU A 61 2.25 18.09 22.42
C GLU A 61 3.44 19.05 22.18
N GLU A 62 3.70 19.95 23.12
CA GLU A 62 4.76 20.95 23.05
C GLU A 62 6.17 20.31 23.01
N SER A 63 6.36 19.24 23.78
CA SER A 63 7.64 18.50 23.78
C SER A 63 7.86 17.82 22.42
N ARG A 64 6.83 17.20 21.84
CA ARG A 64 6.90 16.61 20.50
C ARG A 64 7.15 17.69 19.44
N LYS A 65 6.48 18.83 19.55
CA LYS A 65 6.67 19.98 18.66
C LYS A 65 8.13 20.42 18.63
N ALA A 66 8.72 20.63 19.81
CA ALA A 66 10.12 21.08 19.91
C ALA A 66 11.10 20.05 19.31
N GLU A 67 10.87 18.75 19.58
CA GLU A 67 11.74 17.71 19.02
C GLU A 67 11.56 17.54 17.51
N LEU A 68 10.34 17.65 16.96
CA LEU A 68 10.12 17.64 15.51
C LEU A 68 10.86 18.79 14.81
N GLU A 69 10.79 20.01 15.36
CA GLU A 69 11.55 21.15 14.83
C GLU A 69 13.06 20.88 14.85
N LYS A 70 13.58 20.40 15.97
CA LYS A 70 15.01 20.13 16.15
C LYS A 70 15.54 19.02 15.25
N LEU A 71 14.74 17.97 15.05
CA LEU A 71 15.16 16.78 14.28
C LEU A 71 15.05 16.99 12.77
N PHE A 72 13.99 17.68 12.32
CA PHE A 72 13.61 17.70 10.92
C PHE A 72 13.72 19.06 10.24
N ARG A 73 13.56 20.20 10.97
CA ARG A 73 13.66 21.54 10.35
C ARG A 73 15.05 21.77 9.77
N GLY A 74 15.14 22.15 8.49
CA GLY A 74 16.39 22.33 7.75
C GLY A 74 17.06 21.02 7.28
N ARG A 75 16.42 19.86 7.52
CA ARG A 75 16.88 18.55 7.00
C ARG A 75 15.85 17.88 6.13
N ALA A 76 14.58 18.19 6.35
CA ALA A 76 13.46 17.78 5.53
C ALA A 76 12.76 19.01 4.99
N SER A 77 11.91 18.85 3.97
CA SER A 77 11.07 19.92 3.44
C SER A 77 10.22 20.55 4.55
N ASP A 78 10.17 21.88 4.55
CA ASP A 78 9.36 22.64 5.50
C ASP A 78 7.88 22.19 5.43
N LEU A 79 7.39 21.84 4.24
CA LEU A 79 6.05 21.34 4.03
C LEU A 79 5.78 20.04 4.77
N LEU A 80 6.75 19.11 4.75
CA LEU A 80 6.65 17.87 5.51
C LEU A 80 6.65 18.13 7.01
N VAL A 81 7.58 18.95 7.50
CA VAL A 81 7.67 19.29 8.93
C VAL A 81 6.37 19.94 9.41
N ASP A 82 5.84 20.90 8.65
CA ASP A 82 4.59 21.58 8.99
C ASP A 82 3.40 20.61 8.99
N THR A 83 3.38 19.64 8.08
CA THR A 83 2.37 18.57 8.07
C THR A 83 2.46 17.71 9.34
N LEU A 84 3.67 17.31 9.74
CA LEU A 84 3.89 16.58 10.99
C LEU A 84 3.47 17.40 12.21
N GLN A 85 3.70 18.71 12.21
CA GLN A 85 3.24 19.63 13.27
C GLN A 85 1.71 19.71 13.32
N VAL A 86 1.02 19.75 12.17
CA VAL A 86 -0.45 19.68 12.12
C VAL A 86 -0.95 18.36 12.70
N MET A 87 -0.31 17.24 12.32
CA MET A 87 -0.65 15.92 12.88
C MET A 87 -0.40 15.85 14.38
N ASN A 88 0.68 16.47 14.89
CA ASN A 88 0.98 16.58 16.30
C ASN A 88 -0.15 17.27 17.07
N ARG A 89 -0.55 18.47 16.62
CA ARG A 89 -1.68 19.24 17.21
C ARG A 89 -3.00 18.48 17.24
N LYS A 90 -3.18 17.55 16.30
CA LYS A 90 -4.38 16.71 16.24
C LYS A 90 -4.23 15.38 16.98
N GLY A 91 -3.09 15.12 17.65
CA GLY A 91 -2.80 13.86 18.33
C GLY A 91 -2.73 12.65 17.38
N ARG A 92 -2.29 12.87 16.13
CA ARG A 92 -2.33 11.86 15.06
C ARG A 92 -0.97 11.45 14.53
N LEU A 93 0.12 11.76 15.23
CA LEU A 93 1.48 11.35 14.81
C LEU A 93 1.65 9.81 14.78
N GLY A 94 0.89 9.06 15.56
CA GLY A 94 0.87 7.60 15.45
C GLY A 94 0.37 7.07 14.09
N LEU A 95 -0.17 7.94 13.23
CA LEU A 95 -0.61 7.58 11.87
C LEU A 95 0.46 7.82 10.79
N ILE A 96 1.71 8.10 11.14
CA ILE A 96 2.77 8.40 10.15
C ILE A 96 2.94 7.22 9.18
N ARG A 97 2.94 5.97 9.64
CA ARG A 97 3.02 4.80 8.73
C ARG A 97 1.85 4.74 7.77
N ALA A 98 0.65 5.03 8.25
CA ALA A 98 -0.54 5.11 7.40
C ALA A 98 -0.46 6.29 6.42
N LEU A 99 0.14 7.42 6.84
CA LEU A 99 0.39 8.57 5.96
C LEU A 99 1.34 8.20 4.80
N VAL A 100 2.43 7.48 5.08
CA VAL A 100 3.36 7.01 4.04
C VAL A 100 2.64 6.16 2.99
N VAL A 101 1.84 5.19 3.45
CA VAL A 101 1.06 4.31 2.56
C VAL A 101 0.03 5.10 1.75
N ALA A 102 -0.69 6.00 2.41
CA ALA A 102 -1.69 6.83 1.75
C ALA A 102 -1.07 7.80 0.75
N TYR A 103 0.04 8.47 1.10
CA TYR A 103 0.73 9.40 0.20
C TYR A 103 1.25 8.69 -1.05
N ARG A 104 1.84 7.50 -0.90
CA ARG A 104 2.29 6.69 -2.03
C ARG A 104 1.11 6.35 -2.97
N ALA A 105 -0.03 5.96 -2.44
CA ALA A 105 -1.21 5.64 -3.25
C ALA A 105 -1.71 6.87 -4.05
N GLU A 106 -1.81 8.04 -3.40
CA GLU A 106 -2.21 9.29 -4.06
C GLU A 106 -1.14 9.75 -5.08
N TYR A 107 0.14 9.56 -4.78
CA TYR A 107 1.25 9.83 -5.70
C TYR A 107 1.17 8.97 -6.97
N GLU A 108 0.96 7.66 -6.83
CA GLU A 108 0.80 6.76 -7.98
C GLU A 108 -0.44 7.13 -8.83
N GLU A 109 -1.48 7.60 -8.17
CA GLU A 109 -2.66 8.11 -8.87
C GLU A 109 -2.37 9.40 -9.64
N LEU A 110 -1.64 10.34 -9.05
CA LEU A 110 -1.22 11.60 -9.68
C LEU A 110 -0.28 11.35 -10.87
N LYS A 111 0.68 10.45 -10.72
CA LYS A 111 1.64 10.09 -11.79
C LYS A 111 1.01 9.21 -12.89
N GLY A 112 -0.27 8.86 -12.76
CA GLY A 112 -0.95 7.97 -13.69
C GLY A 112 -0.39 6.55 -13.68
N ARG A 113 0.18 6.11 -12.55
CA ARG A 113 0.73 4.76 -12.36
C ARG A 113 -0.23 3.87 -11.60
N ILE A 114 -0.12 2.58 -11.79
CA ILE A 114 -0.89 1.58 -11.06
C ILE A 114 -0.04 0.35 -10.76
N ASP A 115 -0.03 -0.05 -9.49
CA ASP A 115 0.61 -1.29 -9.06
C ASP A 115 -0.22 -2.50 -9.47
N VAL A 116 0.41 -3.40 -10.22
CA VAL A 116 -0.16 -4.68 -10.63
C VAL A 116 0.62 -5.81 -9.96
N ARG A 117 0.04 -6.39 -8.92
CA ARG A 117 0.66 -7.53 -8.24
C ARG A 117 0.36 -8.80 -9.03
N VAL A 118 1.42 -9.47 -9.47
CA VAL A 118 1.35 -10.69 -10.27
C VAL A 118 1.94 -11.84 -9.46
N THR A 119 1.12 -12.84 -9.14
CA THR A 119 1.59 -14.09 -8.51
C THR A 119 1.60 -15.19 -9.55
N THR A 120 2.73 -15.88 -9.70
CA THR A 120 2.93 -16.98 -10.68
C THR A 120 3.63 -18.16 -10.01
N ALA A 121 3.45 -19.39 -10.54
CA ALA A 121 4.11 -20.58 -10.02
C ALA A 121 5.63 -20.61 -10.35
N VAL A 122 6.02 -19.93 -11.44
CA VAL A 122 7.40 -19.79 -11.91
C VAL A 122 7.68 -18.33 -12.29
N PRO A 123 8.94 -17.89 -12.30
CA PRO A 123 9.28 -16.52 -12.70
C PRO A 123 8.71 -16.15 -14.09
N LEU A 124 8.22 -14.93 -14.22
CA LEU A 124 7.70 -14.42 -15.49
C LEU A 124 8.81 -14.31 -16.54
N SER A 125 8.54 -14.76 -17.76
CA SER A 125 9.42 -14.46 -18.91
C SER A 125 9.38 -12.97 -19.25
N ALA A 126 10.46 -12.45 -19.86
CA ALA A 126 10.52 -11.04 -20.28
C ALA A 126 9.38 -10.67 -21.24
N SER A 127 9.03 -11.58 -22.17
CA SER A 127 7.94 -11.38 -23.13
C SER A 127 6.56 -11.30 -22.44
N LEU A 128 6.30 -12.17 -21.47
CA LEU A 128 5.03 -12.16 -20.73
C LEU A 128 4.93 -10.93 -19.84
N ARG A 129 6.03 -10.53 -19.21
CA ARG A 129 6.11 -9.28 -18.41
C ARG A 129 5.74 -8.06 -19.24
N GLN A 130 6.31 -7.95 -20.44
CA GLN A 130 6.01 -6.84 -21.34
C GLN A 130 4.54 -6.84 -21.80
N ARG A 131 4.00 -8.01 -22.15
CA ARG A 131 2.58 -8.14 -22.55
C ARG A 131 1.64 -7.78 -21.41
N LEU A 132 1.93 -8.21 -20.18
CA LEU A 132 1.12 -7.84 -19.01
C LEU A 132 1.13 -6.33 -18.79
N ARG A 133 2.28 -5.66 -18.90
CA ARG A 133 2.35 -4.20 -18.80
C ARG A 133 1.45 -3.52 -19.82
N VAL A 134 1.59 -3.88 -21.10
CA VAL A 134 0.81 -3.28 -22.20
C VAL A 134 -0.69 -3.46 -21.96
N VAL A 135 -1.13 -4.71 -21.78
CA VAL A 135 -2.55 -5.02 -21.59
C VAL A 135 -3.11 -4.34 -20.34
N THR A 136 -2.35 -4.34 -19.24
CA THR A 136 -2.83 -3.71 -18.00
C THR A 136 -2.88 -2.20 -18.14
N SER A 137 -1.91 -1.59 -18.81
CA SER A 137 -1.92 -0.15 -19.08
C SER A 137 -3.09 0.25 -19.98
N GLU A 138 -3.40 -0.53 -21.01
CA GLU A 138 -4.56 -0.31 -21.88
C GLU A 138 -5.90 -0.39 -21.12
N VAL A 139 -6.04 -1.40 -20.26
CA VAL A 139 -7.28 -1.63 -19.49
C VAL A 139 -7.48 -0.57 -18.39
N THR A 140 -6.40 -0.10 -17.76
CA THR A 140 -6.48 0.83 -16.63
C THR A 140 -6.34 2.29 -17.03
N GLY A 141 -5.83 2.57 -18.23
CA GLY A 141 -5.47 3.93 -18.67
C GLY A 141 -4.25 4.51 -17.93
N LYS A 142 -3.55 3.67 -17.14
CA LYS A 142 -2.40 4.06 -16.30
C LYS A 142 -1.19 3.23 -16.64
N GLU A 143 0.01 3.74 -16.37
CA GLU A 143 1.25 2.97 -16.53
C GLU A 143 1.31 1.84 -15.50
N ALA A 144 1.29 0.58 -15.95
CA ALA A 144 1.31 -0.58 -15.07
C ALA A 144 2.72 -0.84 -14.52
N GLN A 145 2.87 -0.82 -13.21
CA GLN A 145 4.07 -1.24 -12.51
C GLN A 145 3.87 -2.64 -11.95
N LEU A 146 4.60 -3.64 -12.50
CA LEU A 146 4.45 -5.02 -12.10
C LEU A 146 5.23 -5.32 -10.81
N VAL A 147 4.51 -5.80 -9.79
CA VAL A 147 5.10 -6.34 -8.56
C VAL A 147 4.96 -7.86 -8.60
N GLU A 148 6.06 -8.55 -8.87
CA GLU A 148 6.08 -9.99 -9.09
C GLU A 148 6.29 -10.77 -7.80
N LYS A 149 5.49 -11.85 -7.61
CA LYS A 149 5.65 -12.82 -6.55
C LYS A 149 5.63 -14.22 -7.16
N VAL A 150 6.62 -15.05 -6.82
CA VAL A 150 6.59 -16.47 -7.18
C VAL A 150 6.02 -17.26 -6.01
N ASP A 151 4.98 -18.07 -6.29
CA ASP A 151 4.29 -18.90 -5.32
C ASP A 151 3.90 -20.23 -5.97
N GLN A 152 4.66 -21.28 -5.67
CA GLN A 152 4.44 -22.61 -6.25
C GLN A 152 3.11 -23.26 -5.80
N SER A 153 2.49 -22.75 -4.74
CA SER A 153 1.22 -23.30 -4.23
C SER A 153 0.05 -23.12 -5.20
N ILE A 154 0.16 -22.18 -6.16
CA ILE A 154 -0.87 -21.98 -7.18
C ILE A 154 -0.84 -23.07 -8.27
N LEU A 155 0.20 -23.94 -8.30
CA LEU A 155 0.47 -25.03 -9.24
C LEU A 155 0.76 -24.57 -10.68
N GLY A 156 0.14 -23.49 -11.14
CA GLY A 156 0.27 -22.91 -12.48
C GLY A 156 -0.75 -21.79 -12.71
N GLY A 157 -0.68 -21.17 -13.88
CA GLY A 157 -1.47 -19.98 -14.18
C GLY A 157 -0.94 -18.73 -13.48
N MET A 158 -1.81 -17.74 -13.25
CA MET A 158 -1.43 -16.49 -12.58
C MET A 158 -2.58 -15.92 -11.75
N ILE A 159 -2.21 -15.15 -10.73
CA ILE A 159 -3.14 -14.31 -9.97
C ILE A 159 -2.72 -12.87 -10.19
N LEU A 160 -3.63 -12.06 -10.71
CA LEU A 160 -3.44 -10.62 -10.89
C LEU A 160 -4.25 -9.86 -9.85
N ARG A 161 -3.65 -8.87 -9.21
CA ARG A 161 -4.35 -7.92 -8.35
C ARG A 161 -4.04 -6.50 -8.82
N ILE A 162 -5.10 -5.77 -9.17
CA ILE A 162 -5.05 -4.40 -9.67
C ILE A 162 -5.96 -3.57 -8.77
N GLY A 163 -5.37 -2.82 -7.83
CA GLY A 163 -6.15 -2.18 -6.77
C GLY A 163 -6.97 -3.21 -5.99
N ASP A 164 -8.29 -3.02 -5.93
CA ASP A 164 -9.23 -3.92 -5.23
C ASP A 164 -9.67 -5.11 -6.06
N ARG A 165 -9.37 -5.12 -7.36
CA ARG A 165 -9.76 -6.22 -8.26
C ARG A 165 -8.74 -7.35 -8.22
N LYS A 166 -9.23 -8.58 -8.00
CA LYS A 166 -8.44 -9.81 -8.08
C LYS A 166 -8.94 -10.66 -9.23
N ILE A 167 -8.04 -11.00 -10.16
CA ILE A 167 -8.26 -11.95 -11.25
C ILE A 167 -7.39 -13.17 -10.94
N ASP A 168 -8.02 -14.31 -10.71
CA ASP A 168 -7.36 -15.55 -10.29
C ASP A 168 -7.63 -16.63 -11.35
N THR A 169 -6.61 -16.91 -12.17
CA THR A 169 -6.60 -17.95 -13.21
C THR A 169 -5.66 -19.08 -12.84
N SER A 170 -5.47 -19.34 -11.53
CA SER A 170 -4.61 -20.41 -11.06
C SER A 170 -5.25 -21.79 -11.25
N ILE A 171 -4.43 -22.78 -11.58
CA ILE A 171 -4.84 -24.19 -11.66
C ILE A 171 -5.36 -24.67 -10.30
N ALA A 172 -4.76 -24.22 -9.22
CA ALA A 172 -5.22 -24.54 -7.86
C ALA A 172 -6.67 -24.09 -7.60
N LYS A 173 -7.11 -22.97 -8.19
CA LYS A 173 -8.50 -22.51 -8.11
C LYS A 173 -9.41 -23.40 -8.94
N GLU A 174 -9.03 -23.73 -10.17
CA GLU A 174 -9.82 -24.62 -11.04
C GLU A 174 -10.04 -25.99 -10.40
N ILE A 175 -9.00 -26.58 -9.82
CA ILE A 175 -9.11 -27.86 -9.10
C ILE A 175 -10.07 -27.76 -7.92
N ARG A 176 -10.03 -26.68 -7.14
CA ARG A 176 -10.97 -26.49 -6.02
C ARG A 176 -12.40 -26.38 -6.51
N GLN A 177 -12.66 -25.60 -7.55
CA GLN A 177 -14.00 -25.44 -8.13
C GLN A 177 -14.55 -26.76 -8.68
N LEU A 178 -13.70 -27.57 -9.35
CA LEU A 178 -14.10 -28.89 -9.81
C LEU A 178 -14.44 -29.82 -8.64
N ASN A 179 -13.64 -29.83 -7.58
CA ASN A 179 -13.91 -30.63 -6.40
C ASN A 179 -15.24 -30.23 -5.73
N GLU A 180 -15.48 -28.92 -5.55
CA GLU A 180 -16.74 -28.39 -5.00
C GLU A 180 -17.95 -28.83 -5.85
N GLN A 181 -17.84 -28.72 -7.19
CA GLN A 181 -18.89 -29.15 -8.09
C GLN A 181 -19.17 -30.68 -8.03
N MET A 182 -18.11 -31.49 -7.90
CA MET A 182 -18.24 -32.94 -7.75
C MET A 182 -18.94 -33.33 -6.43
N VAL A 183 -18.52 -32.67 -5.32
CA VAL A 183 -19.15 -32.90 -4.01
C VAL A 183 -20.63 -32.48 -4.03
N GLU A 184 -20.94 -31.35 -4.64
CA GLU A 184 -22.31 -30.85 -4.75
C GLU A 184 -23.18 -31.80 -5.59
N ARG A 185 -22.67 -32.30 -6.72
CA ARG A 185 -23.36 -33.30 -7.55
C ARG A 185 -23.59 -34.60 -6.78
N ALA A 186 -22.55 -35.13 -6.14
CA ALA A 186 -22.68 -36.37 -5.34
C ALA A 186 -23.71 -36.22 -4.20
N SER A 187 -23.70 -35.04 -3.54
CA SER A 187 -24.69 -34.75 -2.49
C SER A 187 -26.11 -34.67 -3.03
N ARG A 188 -26.34 -34.09 -4.20
CA ARG A 188 -27.68 -34.05 -4.84
C ARG A 188 -28.15 -35.43 -5.26
N GLU A 189 -27.27 -36.28 -5.78
CA GLU A 189 -27.63 -37.66 -6.16
C GLU A 189 -27.92 -38.55 -4.94
N LEU A 190 -27.18 -38.36 -3.83
CA LEU A 190 -27.36 -39.15 -2.62
C LEU A 190 -28.55 -38.68 -1.76
N TYR A 191 -28.86 -37.40 -1.72
CA TYR A 191 -29.88 -36.83 -0.84
C TYR A 191 -31.05 -36.16 -1.56
N GLY A 192 -31.02 -36.02 -2.89
CA GLY A 192 -32.08 -35.40 -3.70
C GLY A 192 -33.16 -36.37 -4.19
N GLY A 193 -33.17 -37.60 -3.71
CA GLY A 193 -34.11 -38.68 -4.09
C GLY A 193 -35.18 -38.99 -3.04
N ILE A 194 -35.60 -38.00 -2.21
CA ILE A 194 -36.74 -38.14 -1.29
C ILE A 194 -37.75 -37.05 -1.61
#